data_b9cbcaa94b73359ba06cca2e4c8874f7
#
_entry.id   b9cbcaa94b73359ba06cca2e4c8874f7
#
_cell.length_a   1.000
_cell.length_b   1.000
_cell.length_c   1.000
_cell.angle_alpha   90.00
_cell.angle_beta   90.00
_cell.angle_gamma   90.00
#
_symmetry.space_group_name_H-M   'P 1'
#
loop_
_entity.id
_entity.type
_entity.pdbx_description
1 polymer ?
#
loop_
_entity_poly.entity_id
_entity_poly.type
_entity_poly.pdbx_seq_one_letter_code
_entity_poly.pdbx_strand_id
1 'polypeptide(L)'
;QDISPLVYALTTGLTDLIIGADPLSPEQIYNKIFSTSWKRISFERGWSREALVRLSAAVDIACWDIIGKKASLPLYQLMGGWCHEVPYYVTCAYYQDGKDLSALRDEMERLKSQGHTRFKAKIGGLSLESDIERLETIRDVIGFDADLMVDVNRAWDLKTAVHAIELLAPLK
;
A
#
# COMPACT_ATOMS: atom_id res chain seq x y z
N GLN A 1 -3.16 8.99 -1.06
CA GLN A 1 -3.73 9.14 0.31
C GLN A 1 -3.16 10.40 0.94
N ASP A 2 -4.01 11.15 1.65
CA ASP A 2 -3.59 12.34 2.39
C ASP A 2 -2.66 11.95 3.54
N ILE A 3 -1.48 12.56 3.60
CA ILE A 3 -0.47 12.36 4.65
C ILE A 3 -0.48 13.48 5.69
N SER A 4 -1.28 14.53 5.46
CA SER A 4 -1.34 15.69 6.35
C SER A 4 -1.62 15.33 7.82
N PRO A 5 -2.53 14.38 8.15
CA PRO A 5 -2.76 13.98 9.53
C PRO A 5 -1.55 13.31 10.20
N LEU A 6 -0.70 12.62 9.41
CA LEU A 6 0.52 12.00 9.92
C LEU A 6 1.58 13.06 10.25
N VAL A 7 1.79 13.99 9.32
CA VAL A 7 2.72 15.11 9.50
C VAL A 7 2.29 15.95 10.71
N TYR A 8 0.99 16.24 10.81
CA TYR A 8 0.43 16.96 11.94
C TYR A 8 0.73 16.26 13.28
N ALA A 9 0.46 14.96 13.39
CA ALA A 9 0.73 14.21 14.62
C ALA A 9 2.22 14.23 14.99
N LEU A 10 3.12 14.06 14.03
CA LEU A 10 4.56 14.12 14.27
C LEU A 10 5.00 15.50 14.76
N THR A 11 4.55 16.57 14.11
CA THR A 11 4.97 17.94 14.42
C THR A 11 4.33 18.50 15.69
N THR A 12 3.25 17.90 16.19
CA THR A 12 2.54 18.33 17.40
C THR A 12 2.85 17.48 18.63
N GLY A 13 3.95 16.69 18.59
CA GLY A 13 4.53 16.07 19.78
C GLY A 13 4.45 14.53 19.83
N LEU A 14 4.03 13.84 18.75
CA LEU A 14 4.13 12.37 18.72
C LEU A 14 5.60 11.92 18.75
N THR A 15 6.50 12.70 18.16
CA THR A 15 7.95 12.46 18.20
C THR A 15 8.49 12.34 19.62
N ASP A 16 7.92 13.05 20.60
CA ASP A 16 8.35 12.99 22.00
C ASP A 16 8.11 11.59 22.63
N LEU A 17 7.23 10.80 22.04
CA LEU A 17 6.99 9.42 22.45
C LEU A 17 8.05 8.45 21.93
N ILE A 18 8.78 8.83 20.90
CA ILE A 18 9.69 7.96 20.14
C ILE A 18 11.15 8.29 20.42
N ILE A 19 11.46 9.60 20.51
CA ILE A 19 12.85 10.06 20.73
C ILE A 19 13.39 9.50 22.05
N GLY A 20 14.57 8.90 21.99
CA GLY A 20 15.25 8.26 23.13
C GLY A 20 14.74 6.85 23.47
N ALA A 21 13.76 6.32 22.73
CA ALA A 21 13.35 4.92 22.88
C ALA A 21 14.39 3.97 22.25
N ASP A 22 14.52 2.77 22.83
CA ASP A 22 15.40 1.76 22.27
C ASP A 22 14.77 1.09 21.05
N PRO A 23 15.34 1.25 19.84
CA PRO A 23 14.79 0.64 18.63
C PRO A 23 14.84 -0.88 18.62
N LEU A 24 15.59 -1.50 19.54
CA LEU A 24 15.62 -2.96 19.71
C LEU A 24 14.44 -3.50 20.51
N SER A 25 13.55 -2.62 20.96
CA SER A 25 12.32 -2.95 21.67
C SER A 25 11.08 -2.46 20.91
N PRO A 26 10.84 -2.92 19.66
CA PRO A 26 9.79 -2.41 18.79
C PRO A 26 8.39 -2.51 19.41
N GLU A 27 8.09 -3.60 20.10
CA GLU A 27 6.80 -3.81 20.78
C GLU A 27 6.51 -2.74 21.85
N GLN A 28 7.54 -2.29 22.57
CA GLN A 28 7.36 -1.23 23.57
C GLN A 28 7.04 0.11 22.90
N ILE A 29 7.71 0.41 21.80
CA ILE A 29 7.47 1.64 21.02
C ILE A 29 6.07 1.58 20.38
N TYR A 30 5.75 0.46 19.74
CA TYR A 30 4.43 0.23 19.16
C TYR A 30 3.32 0.45 20.20
N ASN A 31 3.41 -0.23 21.35
CA ASN A 31 2.42 -0.11 22.42
C ASN A 31 2.32 1.32 22.96
N LYS A 32 3.43 2.04 23.05
CA LYS A 32 3.46 3.44 23.49
C LYS A 32 2.69 4.36 22.55
N ILE A 33 2.89 4.22 21.24
CA ILE A 33 2.17 5.00 20.22
C ILE A 33 0.71 4.54 20.14
N PHE A 34 0.48 3.23 20.00
CA PHE A 34 -0.85 2.68 19.82
C PHE A 34 -1.77 2.95 21.02
N SER A 35 -1.26 2.75 22.25
CA SER A 35 -2.04 3.04 23.45
C SER A 35 -2.43 4.52 23.58
N THR A 36 -1.65 5.41 22.96
CA THR A 36 -1.96 6.84 22.92
C THR A 36 -3.24 7.13 22.15
N SER A 37 -3.61 6.29 21.17
CA SER A 37 -4.85 6.43 20.40
C SER A 37 -6.14 6.35 21.24
N TRP A 38 -6.06 5.81 22.46
CA TRP A 38 -7.17 5.70 23.41
C TRP A 38 -7.08 6.71 24.57
N LYS A 39 -6.00 7.48 24.64
CA LYS A 39 -5.76 8.44 25.72
C LYS A 39 -6.35 9.80 25.40
N ARG A 40 -6.72 10.53 26.44
CA ARG A 40 -7.25 11.89 26.35
C ARG A 40 -6.38 12.82 25.51
N ILE A 41 -5.06 12.68 25.61
CA ILE A 41 -4.09 13.50 24.86
C ILE A 41 -4.29 13.44 23.35
N SER A 42 -4.69 12.31 22.77
CA SER A 42 -4.95 12.21 21.34
C SER A 42 -6.14 13.06 20.92
N PHE A 43 -7.19 13.11 21.75
CA PHE A 43 -8.35 13.96 21.51
C PHE A 43 -8.02 15.43 21.67
N GLU A 44 -7.28 15.80 22.71
CA GLU A 44 -6.87 17.17 22.98
C GLU A 44 -5.96 17.73 21.88
N ARG A 45 -5.14 16.88 21.27
CA ARG A 45 -4.23 17.26 20.17
C ARG A 45 -4.82 17.04 18.78
N GLY A 46 -6.04 16.52 18.68
CA GLY A 46 -6.68 16.24 17.38
C GLY A 46 -5.99 15.14 16.57
N TRP A 47 -5.28 14.21 17.22
CA TRP A 47 -4.64 13.07 16.54
C TRP A 47 -5.68 12.01 16.23
N SER A 48 -5.88 11.73 14.94
CA SER A 48 -6.75 10.64 14.56
C SER A 48 -6.13 9.27 14.88
N ARG A 49 -6.97 8.31 15.25
CA ARG A 49 -6.52 6.94 15.49
C ARG A 49 -5.85 6.34 14.24
N GLU A 50 -6.39 6.62 13.06
CA GLU A 50 -5.81 6.16 11.81
C GLU A 50 -4.38 6.66 11.63
N ALA A 51 -4.13 7.95 11.88
CA ALA A 51 -2.78 8.53 11.81
C ALA A 51 -1.83 7.83 12.79
N LEU A 52 -2.25 7.62 14.03
CA LEU A 52 -1.42 6.96 15.04
C LEU A 52 -1.09 5.50 14.68
N VAL A 53 -2.06 4.74 14.18
CA VAL A 53 -1.84 3.36 13.73
C VAL A 53 -0.87 3.31 12.53
N ARG A 54 -1.03 4.21 11.56
CA ARG A 54 -0.13 4.28 10.41
C ARG A 54 1.30 4.67 10.82
N LEU A 55 1.44 5.60 11.75
CA LEU A 55 2.75 6.01 12.28
C LEU A 55 3.39 4.92 13.13
N SER A 56 2.62 4.21 13.95
CA SER A 56 3.17 3.07 14.70
C SER A 56 3.72 1.99 13.76
N ALA A 57 3.03 1.67 12.67
CA ALA A 57 3.51 0.73 11.66
C ALA A 57 4.81 1.22 10.98
N ALA A 58 4.89 2.50 10.63
CA ALA A 58 6.09 3.05 10.01
C ALA A 58 7.32 2.99 10.96
N VAL A 59 7.12 3.31 12.23
CA VAL A 59 8.17 3.24 13.25
C VAL A 59 8.57 1.80 13.53
N ASP A 60 7.61 0.88 13.59
CA ASP A 60 7.86 -0.56 13.78
C ASP A 60 8.74 -1.12 12.66
N ILE A 61 8.41 -0.83 11.40
CA ILE A 61 9.22 -1.22 10.24
C ILE A 61 10.65 -0.67 10.36
N ALA A 62 10.82 0.58 10.78
CA ALA A 62 12.15 1.17 10.96
C ALA A 62 12.93 0.49 12.08
N CYS A 63 12.28 0.12 13.18
CA CYS A 63 12.91 -0.64 14.27
C CYS A 63 13.38 -2.03 13.80
N TRP A 64 12.54 -2.75 13.07
CA TRP A 64 12.91 -4.05 12.52
C TRP A 64 14.05 -3.96 11.51
N ASP A 65 14.11 -2.90 10.69
CA ASP A 65 15.25 -2.64 9.80
C ASP A 65 16.56 -2.45 10.59
N ILE A 66 16.51 -1.70 11.69
CA ILE A 66 17.65 -1.52 12.60
C ILE A 66 18.06 -2.85 13.22
N ILE A 67 17.11 -3.67 13.69
CA ILE A 67 17.38 -4.98 14.27
C ILE A 67 18.07 -5.88 13.24
N GLY A 68 17.55 -5.94 12.00
CA GLY A 68 18.12 -6.72 10.92
C GLY A 68 19.56 -6.30 10.59
N LYS A 69 19.78 -5.00 10.47
CA LYS A 69 21.13 -4.45 10.23
C LYS A 69 22.09 -4.74 11.37
N LYS A 70 21.65 -4.61 12.63
CA LYS A 70 22.46 -4.92 13.80
C LYS A 70 22.81 -6.40 13.90
N ALA A 71 21.86 -7.28 13.54
CA ALA A 71 22.08 -8.71 13.50
C ALA A 71 22.87 -9.19 12.26
N SER A 72 23.06 -8.31 11.26
CA SER A 72 23.61 -8.65 9.93
C SER A 72 22.85 -9.79 9.25
N LEU A 73 21.53 -9.83 9.45
CA LEU A 73 20.61 -10.82 8.88
C LEU A 73 19.44 -10.14 8.16
N PRO A 74 18.97 -10.69 7.03
CA PRO A 74 17.72 -10.24 6.43
C PRO A 74 16.55 -10.58 7.34
N LEU A 75 15.53 -9.71 7.36
CA LEU A 75 14.38 -9.83 8.27
C LEU A 75 13.65 -11.17 8.15
N TYR A 76 13.54 -11.71 6.94
CA TYR A 76 12.84 -13.00 6.76
C TYR A 76 13.50 -14.14 7.55
N GLN A 77 14.83 -14.11 7.71
CA GLN A 77 15.55 -15.09 8.53
C GLN A 77 15.35 -14.85 10.02
N LEU A 78 15.36 -13.59 10.46
CA LEU A 78 15.06 -13.23 11.85
C LEU A 78 13.64 -13.63 12.26
N MET A 79 12.71 -13.58 11.31
CA MET A 79 11.30 -13.96 11.52
C MET A 79 11.01 -15.45 11.29
N GLY A 80 12.04 -16.29 11.20
CA GLY A 80 11.89 -17.75 11.14
C GLY A 80 12.24 -18.39 9.80
N GLY A 81 12.45 -17.63 8.73
CA GLY A 81 13.04 -18.13 7.47
C GLY A 81 12.25 -19.23 6.76
N TRP A 82 10.92 -19.19 6.81
CA TRP A 82 10.07 -20.26 6.26
C TRP A 82 10.31 -20.54 4.77
N CYS A 83 10.53 -19.49 3.96
CA CYS A 83 10.84 -19.65 2.54
C CYS A 83 11.81 -18.57 2.04
N HIS A 84 12.54 -18.89 0.97
CA HIS A 84 13.48 -17.97 0.33
C HIS A 84 12.89 -17.22 -0.86
N GLU A 85 11.77 -17.72 -1.41
CA GLU A 85 11.11 -17.16 -2.57
C GLU A 85 9.63 -16.93 -2.25
N VAL A 86 9.12 -15.75 -2.58
CA VAL A 86 7.73 -15.37 -2.39
C VAL A 86 7.15 -14.94 -3.73
N PRO A 87 6.00 -15.48 -4.17
CA PRO A 87 5.30 -14.97 -5.35
C PRO A 87 4.96 -13.49 -5.16
N TYR A 88 5.16 -12.70 -6.19
CA TYR A 88 4.85 -11.27 -6.15
C TYR A 88 4.03 -10.84 -7.36
N TYR A 89 3.43 -9.68 -7.26
CA TYR A 89 2.82 -8.94 -8.36
C TYR A 89 3.33 -7.50 -8.37
N VAL A 90 3.32 -6.88 -9.54
CA VAL A 90 3.64 -5.45 -9.67
C VAL A 90 2.36 -4.64 -9.59
N THR A 91 2.30 -3.69 -8.66
CA THR A 91 1.21 -2.72 -8.64
C THR A 91 1.49 -1.62 -9.66
N CYS A 92 0.54 -1.41 -10.57
CA CYS A 92 0.68 -0.53 -11.73
C CYS A 92 -0.61 0.25 -12.00
N ALA A 93 -0.62 0.96 -13.11
CA ALA A 93 -1.78 1.69 -13.60
C ALA A 93 -2.34 2.70 -12.58
N TYR A 94 -1.47 3.38 -11.82
CA TYR A 94 -1.89 4.48 -10.96
C TYR A 94 -2.44 5.63 -11.81
N TYR A 95 -3.46 6.31 -11.27
CA TYR A 95 -3.95 7.56 -11.83
C TYR A 95 -2.91 8.66 -11.61
N GLN A 96 -2.61 9.39 -12.67
CA GLN A 96 -1.68 10.53 -12.65
C GLN A 96 -2.21 11.59 -13.62
N ASP A 97 -2.03 12.85 -13.30
CA ASP A 97 -2.42 13.95 -14.17
C ASP A 97 -1.66 13.83 -15.49
N GLY A 98 -2.41 13.94 -16.61
CA GLY A 98 -1.85 13.82 -17.95
C GLY A 98 -1.53 12.40 -18.43
N LYS A 99 -1.77 11.37 -17.63
CA LYS A 99 -1.57 9.97 -18.02
C LYS A 99 -2.79 9.45 -18.76
N ASP A 100 -2.72 9.44 -20.08
CA ASP A 100 -3.70 8.87 -20.99
C ASP A 100 -3.49 7.36 -21.22
N LEU A 101 -4.29 6.77 -22.11
CA LEU A 101 -4.18 5.35 -22.47
C LEU A 101 -2.88 5.00 -23.17
N SER A 102 -2.28 5.95 -23.92
CA SER A 102 -0.97 5.73 -24.54
C SER A 102 0.12 5.60 -23.50
N ALA A 103 0.17 6.53 -22.54
CA ALA A 103 1.12 6.47 -21.43
C ALA A 103 0.91 5.24 -20.53
N LEU A 104 -0.35 4.78 -20.38
CA LEU A 104 -0.65 3.54 -19.70
C LEU A 104 -0.12 2.32 -20.46
N ARG A 105 -0.28 2.28 -21.80
CA ARG A 105 0.26 1.23 -22.67
C ARG A 105 1.78 1.15 -22.55
N ASP A 106 2.47 2.29 -22.64
CA ASP A 106 3.93 2.37 -22.52
C ASP A 106 4.42 1.85 -21.14
N GLU A 107 3.70 2.18 -20.07
CA GLU A 107 3.98 1.63 -18.73
C GLU A 107 3.88 0.11 -18.72
N MET A 108 2.82 -0.44 -19.29
CA MET A 108 2.58 -1.89 -19.29
C MET A 108 3.58 -2.64 -20.18
N GLU A 109 3.94 -2.09 -21.34
CA GLU A 109 4.97 -2.64 -22.23
C GLU A 109 6.33 -2.68 -21.54
N ARG A 110 6.69 -1.62 -20.83
CA ARG A 110 7.91 -1.57 -20.03
C ARG A 110 7.91 -2.63 -18.92
N LEU A 111 6.82 -2.76 -18.17
CA LEU A 111 6.72 -3.76 -17.10
C LEU A 111 6.76 -5.19 -17.66
N LYS A 112 6.09 -5.45 -18.78
CA LYS A 112 6.14 -6.74 -19.47
C LYS A 112 7.55 -7.07 -19.97
N SER A 113 8.26 -6.10 -20.54
CA SER A 113 9.64 -6.28 -21.02
C SER A 113 10.64 -6.57 -19.91
N GLN A 114 10.32 -6.20 -18.65
CA GLN A 114 11.07 -6.54 -17.45
C GLN A 114 10.80 -7.97 -16.96
N GLY A 115 9.95 -8.73 -17.63
CA GLY A 115 9.64 -10.12 -17.31
C GLY A 115 8.54 -10.30 -16.26
N HIS A 116 7.81 -9.25 -15.90
CA HIS A 116 6.69 -9.39 -14.98
C HIS A 116 5.50 -10.10 -15.63
N THR A 117 4.87 -11.02 -14.90
CA THR A 117 3.73 -11.82 -15.35
C THR A 117 2.49 -11.67 -14.46
N ARG A 118 2.59 -10.94 -13.36
CA ARG A 118 1.50 -10.69 -12.41
C ARG A 118 1.38 -9.20 -12.13
N PHE A 119 0.21 -8.66 -12.36
CA PHE A 119 -0.06 -7.23 -12.30
C PHE A 119 -1.25 -6.94 -11.40
N LYS A 120 -1.20 -5.83 -10.67
CA LYS A 120 -2.34 -5.30 -9.93
C LYS A 120 -2.61 -3.86 -10.34
N ALA A 121 -3.69 -3.65 -11.11
CA ALA A 121 -4.09 -2.33 -11.60
C ALA A 121 -4.97 -1.60 -10.59
N LYS A 122 -4.79 -0.28 -10.48
CA LYS A 122 -5.67 0.59 -9.71
C LYS A 122 -6.86 1.00 -10.56
N ILE A 123 -8.06 0.76 -10.03
CA ILE A 123 -9.35 1.17 -10.61
C ILE A 123 -10.24 1.81 -9.55
N GLY A 124 -11.40 2.36 -9.95
CA GLY A 124 -12.35 3.02 -9.05
C GLY A 124 -12.09 4.52 -8.84
N GLY A 125 -11.15 5.11 -9.57
CA GLY A 125 -10.86 6.54 -9.54
C GLY A 125 -11.52 7.32 -10.68
N LEU A 126 -12.04 6.63 -11.70
CA LEU A 126 -12.77 7.19 -12.84
C LEU A 126 -14.18 6.56 -12.93
N SER A 127 -14.91 6.84 -14.01
CA SER A 127 -16.14 6.09 -14.29
C SER A 127 -15.80 4.62 -14.57
N LEU A 128 -16.76 3.73 -14.36
CA LEU A 128 -16.55 2.30 -14.57
C LEU A 128 -16.19 2.00 -16.05
N GLU A 129 -16.82 2.71 -16.99
CA GLU A 129 -16.53 2.60 -18.43
C GLU A 129 -15.07 2.98 -18.74
N SER A 130 -14.60 4.10 -18.17
CA SER A 130 -13.23 4.55 -18.37
C SER A 130 -12.21 3.58 -17.73
N ASP A 131 -12.55 3.00 -16.57
CA ASP A 131 -11.69 2.00 -15.94
C ASP A 131 -11.67 0.68 -16.71
N ILE A 132 -12.79 0.29 -17.34
CA ILE A 132 -12.83 -0.87 -18.26
C ILE A 132 -11.90 -0.62 -19.46
N GLU A 133 -12.00 0.53 -20.12
CA GLU A 133 -11.15 0.89 -21.26
C GLU A 133 -9.64 0.84 -20.90
N ARG A 134 -9.30 1.27 -19.70
CA ARG A 134 -7.93 1.14 -19.15
C ARG A 134 -7.52 -0.32 -18.96
N LEU A 135 -8.42 -1.16 -18.45
CA LEU A 135 -8.13 -2.59 -18.24
C LEU A 135 -8.03 -3.34 -19.58
N GLU A 136 -8.84 -2.99 -20.58
CA GLU A 136 -8.72 -3.50 -21.95
C GLU A 136 -7.36 -3.11 -22.55
N THR A 137 -6.92 -1.87 -22.39
CA THR A 137 -5.59 -1.41 -22.80
C THR A 137 -4.48 -2.21 -22.12
N ILE A 138 -4.63 -2.53 -20.84
CA ILE A 138 -3.68 -3.38 -20.10
C ILE A 138 -3.67 -4.79 -20.69
N ARG A 139 -4.84 -5.40 -20.90
CA ARG A 139 -4.97 -6.77 -21.46
C ARG A 139 -4.38 -6.87 -22.86
N ASP A 140 -4.59 -5.88 -23.72
CA ASP A 140 -3.97 -5.82 -25.05
C ASP A 140 -2.45 -5.98 -24.99
N VAL A 141 -1.83 -5.39 -23.96
CA VAL A 141 -0.38 -5.45 -23.80
C VAL A 141 0.07 -6.76 -23.14
N ILE A 142 -0.51 -7.09 -21.98
CA ILE A 142 -0.02 -8.23 -21.18
C ILE A 142 -0.52 -9.58 -21.69
N GLY A 143 -1.65 -9.60 -22.41
CA GLY A 143 -2.32 -10.82 -22.84
C GLY A 143 -3.15 -11.47 -21.72
N PHE A 144 -3.74 -12.64 -22.00
CA PHE A 144 -4.60 -13.37 -21.08
C PHE A 144 -3.86 -14.43 -20.26
N ASP A 145 -2.61 -14.73 -20.59
CA ASP A 145 -1.75 -15.65 -19.82
C ASP A 145 -1.16 -15.01 -18.56
N ALA A 146 -1.13 -13.68 -18.50
CA ALA A 146 -0.68 -12.94 -17.33
C ALA A 146 -1.81 -12.76 -16.31
N ASP A 147 -1.47 -12.86 -15.02
CA ASP A 147 -2.41 -12.55 -13.94
C ASP A 147 -2.69 -11.04 -13.88
N LEU A 148 -3.97 -10.66 -13.91
CA LEU A 148 -4.39 -9.28 -13.71
C LEU A 148 -5.36 -9.18 -12.53
N MET A 149 -4.94 -8.51 -11.49
CA MET A 149 -5.74 -8.17 -10.32
C MET A 149 -6.16 -6.71 -10.39
N VAL A 150 -7.29 -6.38 -9.78
CA VAL A 150 -7.77 -5.00 -9.65
C VAL A 150 -7.92 -4.60 -8.18
N ASP A 151 -7.64 -3.34 -7.86
CA ASP A 151 -7.75 -2.81 -6.52
C ASP A 151 -8.44 -1.44 -6.55
N VAL A 152 -9.65 -1.40 -6.02
CA VAL A 152 -10.52 -0.22 -5.97
C VAL A 152 -10.31 0.66 -4.73
N ASN A 153 -9.48 0.26 -3.81
CA ASN A 153 -9.16 1.02 -2.59
C ASN A 153 -10.40 1.58 -1.85
N ARG A 154 -11.44 0.76 -1.69
CA ARG A 154 -12.70 1.14 -1.01
C ARG A 154 -13.54 2.18 -1.75
N ALA A 155 -13.31 2.40 -3.06
CA ALA A 155 -14.05 3.40 -3.84
C ALA A 155 -15.50 2.97 -4.15
N TRP A 156 -15.77 1.65 -4.18
CA TRP A 156 -17.08 1.12 -4.55
C TRP A 156 -17.90 0.68 -3.34
N ASP A 157 -19.19 0.89 -3.42
CA ASP A 157 -20.16 0.20 -2.57
C ASP A 157 -20.46 -1.22 -3.10
N LEU A 158 -21.24 -2.00 -2.35
CA LEU A 158 -21.55 -3.38 -2.71
C LEU A 158 -22.25 -3.48 -4.07
N LYS A 159 -23.19 -2.58 -4.35
CA LYS A 159 -23.96 -2.60 -5.59
C LYS A 159 -23.08 -2.34 -6.81
N THR A 160 -22.23 -1.33 -6.71
CA THR A 160 -21.24 -0.99 -7.74
C THR A 160 -20.25 -2.12 -7.93
N ALA A 161 -19.76 -2.74 -6.85
CA ALA A 161 -18.83 -3.85 -6.93
C ALA A 161 -19.41 -5.07 -7.64
N VAL A 162 -20.66 -5.45 -7.33
CA VAL A 162 -21.35 -6.57 -8.00
C VAL A 162 -21.52 -6.30 -9.48
N HIS A 163 -21.99 -5.10 -9.85
CA HIS A 163 -22.15 -4.70 -11.25
C HIS A 163 -20.81 -4.68 -11.99
N ALA A 164 -19.76 -4.15 -11.37
CA ALA A 164 -18.45 -4.10 -11.96
C ALA A 164 -17.85 -5.51 -12.21
N ILE A 165 -18.05 -6.48 -11.30
CA ILE A 165 -17.59 -7.85 -11.47
C ILE A 165 -18.19 -8.48 -12.75
N GLU A 166 -19.48 -8.25 -13.02
CA GLU A 166 -20.15 -8.74 -14.22
C GLU A 166 -19.50 -8.17 -15.50
N LEU A 167 -19.21 -6.87 -15.50
CA LEU A 167 -18.58 -6.19 -16.65
C LEU A 167 -17.10 -6.53 -16.82
N LEU A 168 -16.41 -6.80 -15.74
CA LEU A 168 -14.98 -7.15 -15.75
C LEU A 168 -14.73 -8.65 -16.04
N ALA A 169 -15.72 -9.50 -15.89
CA ALA A 169 -15.58 -10.94 -16.09
C ALA A 169 -14.93 -11.36 -17.45
N PRO A 170 -15.18 -10.68 -18.59
CA PRO A 170 -14.53 -10.98 -19.85
C PRO A 170 -13.02 -10.72 -19.86
N LEU A 171 -12.54 -9.88 -18.96
CA LEU A 171 -11.12 -9.51 -18.86
C LEU A 171 -10.30 -10.52 -18.02
N LYS A 172 -10.95 -11.48 -17.35
CA LYS A 172 -10.38 -12.55 -16.51
C LYS A 172 -9.49 -12.07 -15.38
#